data_f0d739c8ec61a673b1456b86b0a7939d
#
_entry.id   f0d739c8ec61a673b1456b86b0a7939d
#
_cell.length_a   1.000
_cell.length_b   1.000
_cell.length_c   1.000
_cell.angle_alpha   90.00
_cell.angle_beta   90.00
_cell.angle_gamma   90.00
#
_symmetry.space_group_name_H-M   'P 1'
#
loop_
_entity.id
_entity.type
_entity.pdbx_description
1 polymer ?
#
loop_
_entity_poly.entity_id
_entity_poly.type
_entity_poly.pdbx_seq_one_letter_code
_entity_poly.pdbx_strand_id
1 'polypeptide(L)'
;LLYCADCGAKMYNHRGGAGRARNWKGELNGKRRPDRDEYNCSTYNLSRQSYDKQCSQHYIRTEVVRKLVLETIKAVSDYVITNEEKFINRIYSSSRDKQKESIKSLKRKIAQDTKRVNELNMLMKKLYEDNISGKLSDKRFEFMLSEFENEQDTLEISMENAKAEIEKYESDTVRADKFIELVKRYTDFSELTTPMLNEFVEKILVHEADYSSGERVQEVEIYLNFIGKFELPVKEPTAEEIAEHEKLKARRAKKAEYNRRYMEKRRKRIAGEEQKSKEVTVNG
;
A
#
# COMPACT_ATOMS: atom_id res chain seq x y z
N LEU A 1 8.74 -0.17 9.46
CA LEU A 1 7.84 0.52 8.51
C LEU A 1 8.09 0.14 7.04
N LEU A 2 9.33 -0.27 6.63
CA LEU A 2 9.65 -0.66 5.25
C LEU A 2 9.57 -2.17 5.06
N TYR A 3 8.86 -2.59 4.00
CA TYR A 3 8.68 -3.99 3.65
C TYR A 3 8.88 -4.19 2.14
N CYS A 4 9.32 -5.38 1.76
CA CYS A 4 9.35 -5.82 0.37
C CYS A 4 7.92 -6.13 -0.09
N ALA A 5 7.48 -5.57 -1.21
CA ALA A 5 6.13 -5.81 -1.74
C ALA A 5 5.94 -7.26 -2.20
N ASP A 6 7.00 -7.91 -2.72
CA ASP A 6 6.89 -9.23 -3.34
C ASP A 6 6.93 -10.38 -2.33
N CYS A 7 7.76 -10.28 -1.26
CA CYS A 7 7.86 -11.35 -0.27
C CYS A 7 7.34 -10.98 1.13
N GLY A 8 6.89 -9.74 1.35
CA GLY A 8 6.37 -9.25 2.63
C GLY A 8 7.41 -9.06 3.74
N ALA A 9 8.67 -9.40 3.50
CA ALA A 9 9.71 -9.34 4.52
C ALA A 9 10.15 -7.89 4.80
N LYS A 10 10.61 -7.64 6.05
CA LYS A 10 11.17 -6.34 6.42
C LYS A 10 12.41 -6.02 5.60
N MET A 11 12.57 -4.75 5.27
CA MET A 11 13.79 -4.24 4.66
C MET A 11 14.69 -3.62 5.73
N TYR A 12 15.96 -3.98 5.70
CA TYR A 12 16.96 -3.50 6.66
C TYR A 12 17.87 -2.47 6.01
N ASN A 13 18.22 -1.45 6.79
CA ASN A 13 19.15 -0.42 6.36
C ASN A 13 20.58 -0.95 6.36
N HIS A 14 21.26 -0.81 5.24
CA HIS A 14 22.65 -1.11 5.06
C HIS A 14 23.45 0.18 4.90
N ARG A 15 24.20 0.54 5.93
CA ARG A 15 25.15 1.63 5.89
C ARG A 15 26.54 1.09 5.61
N GLY A 16 27.10 1.44 4.47
CA GLY A 16 28.45 1.10 4.10
C GLY A 16 29.31 2.34 4.00
N GLY A 17 30.39 2.39 4.76
CA GLY A 17 31.37 3.46 4.60
C GLY A 17 32.00 3.44 3.20
N ALA A 18 32.30 4.61 2.67
CA ALA A 18 32.99 4.78 1.41
C ALA A 18 34.38 4.15 1.44
N GLY A 19 34.47 2.89 1.07
CA GLY A 19 35.76 2.28 0.76
C GLY A 19 36.39 2.94 -0.46
N ARG A 20 37.71 2.91 -0.56
CA ARG A 20 38.36 3.31 -1.81
C ARG A 20 38.02 2.30 -2.91
N ALA A 21 37.72 2.79 -4.11
CA ALA A 21 37.50 1.92 -5.25
C ALA A 21 38.77 1.17 -5.59
N ARG A 22 38.64 -0.11 -5.95
CA ARG A 22 39.76 -0.92 -6.45
C ARG A 22 39.68 -0.99 -7.97
N ASN A 23 40.86 -1.01 -8.62
CA ASN A 23 40.91 -1.30 -10.05
C ASN A 23 40.69 -2.81 -10.30
N TRP A 24 40.74 -3.23 -11.56
CA TRP A 24 40.53 -4.64 -11.96
C TRP A 24 41.62 -5.58 -11.39
N LYS A 25 42.78 -5.08 -11.02
CA LYS A 25 43.87 -5.82 -10.35
C LYS A 25 43.71 -5.90 -8.82
N GLY A 26 42.61 -5.30 -8.29
CA GLY A 26 42.39 -5.25 -6.85
C GLY A 26 43.15 -4.13 -6.10
N GLU A 27 43.90 -3.28 -6.80
CA GLU A 27 44.65 -2.18 -6.22
C GLU A 27 43.75 -0.96 -5.97
N LEU A 28 44.02 -0.18 -4.93
CA LEU A 28 43.27 1.04 -4.61
C LEU A 28 43.51 2.10 -5.69
N ASN A 29 42.46 2.57 -6.36
CA ASN A 29 42.58 3.57 -7.44
C ASN A 29 42.49 5.03 -6.94
N GLY A 30 42.48 5.25 -5.65
CA GLY A 30 42.41 6.59 -5.03
C GLY A 30 41.01 7.24 -5.04
N LYS A 31 40.07 6.73 -5.81
CA LYS A 31 38.68 7.25 -5.85
C LYS A 31 37.87 6.72 -4.69
N ARG A 32 37.19 7.62 -3.97
CA ARG A 32 36.24 7.24 -2.92
C ARG A 32 34.96 6.77 -3.54
N ARG A 33 34.41 5.61 -3.13
CA ARG A 33 33.08 5.20 -3.50
C ARG A 33 32.06 6.04 -2.73
N PRO A 34 30.88 6.33 -3.29
CA PRO A 34 29.81 6.97 -2.53
C PRO A 34 29.40 6.09 -1.36
N ASP A 35 29.05 6.70 -0.25
CA ASP A 35 28.52 5.99 0.91
C ASP A 35 27.25 5.23 0.49
N ARG A 36 27.11 4.00 0.99
CA ARG A 36 25.89 3.24 0.87
C ARG A 36 25.02 3.53 2.07
N ASP A 37 23.85 4.07 1.83
CA ASP A 37 22.77 4.20 2.79
C ASP A 37 21.47 3.80 2.08
N GLU A 38 21.15 2.52 2.18
CA GLU A 38 20.05 1.92 1.43
C GLU A 38 19.37 0.83 2.25
N TYR A 39 18.07 0.67 2.01
CA TYR A 39 17.28 -0.43 2.54
C TYR A 39 17.28 -1.59 1.55
N ASN A 40 17.53 -2.81 2.02
CA ASN A 40 17.54 -4.03 1.23
C ASN A 40 16.54 -5.05 1.80
N CYS A 41 15.92 -5.84 0.92
CA CYS A 41 15.07 -6.95 1.31
C CYS A 41 15.85 -7.99 2.14
N SER A 42 15.33 -8.33 3.33
CA SER A 42 16.00 -9.30 4.22
C SER A 42 16.02 -10.70 3.63
N THR A 43 14.93 -11.15 3.02
CA THR A 43 14.84 -12.48 2.39
C THR A 43 15.88 -12.63 1.28
N TYR A 44 16.01 -11.63 0.39
CA TYR A 44 17.06 -11.63 -0.63
C TYR A 44 18.47 -11.69 -0.02
N ASN A 45 18.74 -10.87 1.00
CA ASN A 45 20.08 -10.82 1.61
C ASN A 45 20.46 -12.14 2.29
N LEU A 46 19.50 -12.81 2.95
CA LEU A 46 19.71 -14.10 3.61
C LEU A 46 19.86 -15.25 2.61
N SER A 47 19.07 -15.24 1.51
CA SER A 47 19.10 -16.29 0.49
C SER A 47 20.12 -16.05 -0.64
N ARG A 48 20.87 -14.93 -0.60
CA ARG A 48 21.76 -14.51 -1.69
C ARG A 48 22.83 -15.56 -2.05
N GLN A 49 23.29 -16.33 -1.08
CA GLN A 49 24.27 -17.41 -1.25
C GLN A 49 23.63 -18.78 -1.42
N SER A 50 22.32 -18.88 -1.29
CA SER A 50 21.57 -20.14 -1.48
C SER A 50 21.25 -20.37 -2.94
N TYR A 51 21.14 -21.65 -3.34
CA TYR A 51 20.62 -22.05 -4.67
C TYR A 51 19.16 -21.68 -4.84
N ASP A 52 18.39 -21.68 -3.75
CA ASP A 52 16.98 -21.34 -3.73
C ASP A 52 16.80 -19.85 -3.35
N LYS A 53 16.74 -19.00 -4.37
CA LYS A 53 16.49 -17.56 -4.18
C LYS A 53 14.99 -17.33 -3.94
N GLN A 54 14.64 -17.06 -2.71
CA GLN A 54 13.25 -16.80 -2.31
C GLN A 54 12.72 -15.41 -2.67
N CYS A 55 13.59 -14.49 -3.11
CA CYS A 55 13.21 -13.15 -3.55
C CYS A 55 14.25 -12.59 -4.51
N SER A 56 13.87 -11.62 -5.34
CA SER A 56 14.77 -10.85 -6.19
C SER A 56 15.45 -9.70 -5.44
N GLN A 57 16.40 -9.02 -6.08
CA GLN A 57 17.13 -7.92 -5.46
C GLN A 57 16.28 -6.65 -5.39
N HIS A 58 15.74 -6.36 -4.21
CA HIS A 58 15.06 -5.12 -3.89
C HIS A 58 15.94 -4.23 -3.03
N TYR A 59 16.19 -3.02 -3.49
CA TYR A 59 16.83 -2.00 -2.66
C TYR A 59 16.33 -0.61 -2.99
N ILE A 60 16.31 0.27 -2.01
CA ILE A 60 15.97 1.68 -2.18
C ILE A 60 16.87 2.54 -1.28
N ARG A 61 17.34 3.68 -1.80
CA ARG A 61 18.18 4.59 -1.02
C ARG A 61 17.38 5.26 0.08
N THR A 62 17.97 5.40 1.26
CA THR A 62 17.34 6.04 2.42
C THR A 62 16.89 7.47 2.11
N GLU A 63 17.71 8.25 1.41
CA GLU A 63 17.36 9.61 0.98
C GLU A 63 16.11 9.64 0.09
N VAL A 64 16.02 8.70 -0.87
CA VAL A 64 14.86 8.61 -1.78
C VAL A 64 13.59 8.29 -1.00
N VAL A 65 13.63 7.31 -0.08
CA VAL A 65 12.47 6.97 0.76
C VAL A 65 12.04 8.16 1.59
N ARG A 66 12.98 8.82 2.27
CA ARG A 66 12.67 10.00 3.12
C ARG A 66 12.00 11.11 2.31
N LYS A 67 12.52 11.38 1.12
CA LYS A 67 11.96 12.39 0.21
C LYS A 67 10.54 12.02 -0.24
N LEU A 68 10.34 10.77 -0.71
CA LEU A 68 9.03 10.29 -1.15
C LEU A 68 7.99 10.36 -0.03
N VAL A 69 8.35 9.93 1.18
CA VAL A 69 7.46 9.98 2.34
C VAL A 69 7.07 11.41 2.68
N LEU A 70 8.06 12.32 2.74
CA LEU A 70 7.81 13.72 3.03
C LEU A 70 6.91 14.38 1.97
N GLU A 71 7.20 14.15 0.70
CA GLU A 71 6.39 14.66 -0.42
C GLU A 71 4.97 14.12 -0.38
N THR A 72 4.79 12.82 -0.08
CA THR A 72 3.46 12.21 0.07
C THR A 72 2.68 12.82 1.23
N ILE A 73 3.30 12.91 2.42
CA ILE A 73 2.65 13.50 3.60
C ILE A 73 2.25 14.94 3.29
N LYS A 74 3.17 15.73 2.73
CA LYS A 74 2.91 17.13 2.38
C LYS A 74 1.76 17.26 1.38
N ALA A 75 1.80 16.52 0.28
CA ALA A 75 0.79 16.60 -0.77
C ALA A 75 -0.60 16.17 -0.27
N VAL A 76 -0.68 15.12 0.57
CA VAL A 76 -1.95 14.70 1.17
C VAL A 76 -2.44 15.72 2.20
N SER A 77 -1.54 16.26 3.03
CA SER A 77 -1.90 17.28 4.02
C SER A 77 -2.41 18.56 3.35
N ASP A 78 -1.74 19.03 2.32
CA ASP A 78 -2.18 20.20 1.53
C ASP A 78 -3.55 19.95 0.88
N TYR A 79 -3.79 18.73 0.37
CA TYR A 79 -5.09 18.35 -0.18
C TYR A 79 -6.18 18.34 0.88
N VAL A 80 -5.91 17.81 2.08
CA VAL A 80 -6.86 17.77 3.20
C VAL A 80 -7.22 19.18 3.66
N ILE A 81 -6.23 20.05 3.84
CA ILE A 81 -6.44 21.44 4.28
C ILE A 81 -7.26 22.23 3.25
N THR A 82 -6.96 22.05 1.96
CA THR A 82 -7.61 22.82 0.89
C THR A 82 -9.00 22.27 0.53
N ASN A 83 -9.23 20.96 0.68
CA ASN A 83 -10.43 20.28 0.18
C ASN A 83 -10.97 19.28 1.20
N GLU A 84 -11.19 19.68 2.45
CA GLU A 84 -11.61 18.77 3.54
C GLU A 84 -12.87 17.97 3.19
N GLU A 85 -13.89 18.59 2.60
CA GLU A 85 -15.12 17.90 2.19
C GLU A 85 -14.89 16.86 1.09
N LYS A 86 -14.06 17.19 0.08
CA LYS A 86 -13.74 16.26 -1.02
C LYS A 86 -12.88 15.10 -0.52
N PHE A 87 -11.99 15.34 0.44
CA PHE A 87 -11.21 14.31 1.09
C PHE A 87 -12.10 13.34 1.87
N ILE A 88 -13.00 13.87 2.69
CA ILE A 88 -13.99 13.10 3.43
C ILE A 88 -14.83 12.24 2.46
N ASN A 89 -15.36 12.83 1.39
CA ASN A 89 -16.16 12.11 0.39
C ASN A 89 -15.37 11.04 -0.37
N ARG A 90 -14.04 11.16 -0.47
CA ARG A 90 -13.19 10.20 -1.16
C ARG A 90 -12.81 9.01 -0.28
N ILE A 91 -12.60 9.23 1.01
CA ILE A 91 -12.40 8.13 1.98
C ILE A 91 -13.68 7.35 2.15
N TYR A 92 -14.80 8.05 2.22
CA TYR A 92 -16.11 7.43 2.24
C TYR A 92 -16.58 7.15 0.82
N SER A 93 -16.95 5.92 0.52
CA SER A 93 -17.57 5.54 -0.76
C SER A 93 -18.90 6.27 -1.04
N SER A 94 -19.37 7.09 -0.09
CA SER A 94 -20.56 7.94 -0.19
C SER A 94 -20.40 9.20 0.67
N SER A 95 -21.13 10.27 0.34
CA SER A 95 -21.11 11.51 1.12
C SER A 95 -21.52 11.26 2.58
N ARG A 96 -20.96 12.05 3.50
CA ARG A 96 -21.25 11.97 4.95
C ARG A 96 -22.76 11.96 5.26
N ASP A 97 -23.56 12.66 4.46
CA ASP A 97 -25.01 12.71 4.62
C ASP A 97 -25.69 11.42 4.19
N LYS A 98 -25.25 10.80 3.08
CA LYS A 98 -25.73 9.48 2.66
C LYS A 98 -25.41 8.39 3.67
N GLN A 99 -24.20 8.44 4.29
CA GLN A 99 -23.84 7.50 5.35
C GLN A 99 -24.71 7.65 6.60
N LYS A 100 -24.97 8.89 7.04
CA LYS A 100 -25.88 9.16 8.16
C LYS A 100 -27.30 8.62 7.87
N GLU A 101 -27.78 8.78 6.65
CA GLU A 101 -29.08 8.27 6.23
C GLU A 101 -29.08 6.74 6.16
N SER A 102 -28.01 6.12 5.66
CA SER A 102 -27.83 4.66 5.65
C SER A 102 -27.78 4.09 7.07
N ILE A 103 -26.99 4.67 7.98
CA ILE A 103 -26.94 4.28 9.40
C ILE A 103 -28.34 4.41 10.04
N LYS A 104 -29.07 5.50 9.77
CA LYS A 104 -30.42 5.70 10.29
C LYS A 104 -31.39 4.64 9.76
N SER A 105 -31.30 4.28 8.49
CA SER A 105 -32.12 3.24 7.89
C SER A 105 -31.81 1.86 8.46
N LEU A 106 -30.52 1.52 8.62
CA LEU A 106 -30.08 0.26 9.24
C LEU A 106 -30.52 0.15 10.71
N LYS A 107 -30.41 1.24 11.49
CA LYS A 107 -30.92 1.29 12.88
C LYS A 107 -32.43 1.08 12.95
N ARG A 108 -33.19 1.65 11.98
CA ARG A 108 -34.64 1.41 11.87
C ARG A 108 -34.95 -0.05 11.54
N LYS A 109 -34.21 -0.64 10.59
CA LYS A 109 -34.37 -2.04 10.22
C LYS A 109 -34.11 -2.96 11.41
N ILE A 110 -33.00 -2.77 12.14
CA ILE A 110 -32.71 -3.53 13.37
C ILE A 110 -33.86 -3.42 14.38
N ALA A 111 -34.42 -2.23 14.58
CA ALA A 111 -35.54 -2.05 15.50
C ALA A 111 -36.81 -2.79 15.04
N GLN A 112 -37.09 -2.83 13.74
CA GLN A 112 -38.23 -3.59 13.16
C GLN A 112 -38.00 -5.09 13.30
N ASP A 113 -36.81 -5.58 12.93
CA ASP A 113 -36.43 -6.99 13.03
C ASP A 113 -36.47 -7.46 14.50
N THR A 114 -35.96 -6.65 15.43
CA THR A 114 -36.03 -6.93 16.89
C THR A 114 -37.49 -7.04 17.37
N LYS A 115 -38.37 -6.14 16.90
CA LYS A 115 -39.78 -6.20 17.25
C LYS A 115 -40.40 -7.49 16.73
N ARG A 116 -40.07 -7.89 15.49
CA ARG A 116 -40.58 -9.10 14.88
C ARG A 116 -40.12 -10.37 15.61
N VAL A 117 -38.84 -10.43 15.99
CA VAL A 117 -38.28 -11.53 16.83
C VAL A 117 -39.03 -11.66 18.15
N ASN A 118 -39.34 -10.53 18.81
CA ASN A 118 -40.14 -10.55 20.03
C ASN A 118 -41.57 -11.04 19.80
N GLU A 119 -42.21 -10.67 18.68
CA GLU A 119 -43.52 -11.19 18.30
C GLU A 119 -43.48 -12.70 18.04
N LEU A 120 -42.44 -13.18 17.32
CA LEU A 120 -42.26 -14.62 17.09
C LEU A 120 -42.08 -15.39 18.40
N ASN A 121 -41.29 -14.89 19.35
CA ASN A 121 -41.14 -15.49 20.66
C ASN A 121 -42.48 -15.61 21.41
N MET A 122 -43.31 -14.58 21.32
CA MET A 122 -44.66 -14.67 21.93
C MET A 122 -45.56 -15.66 21.21
N LEU A 123 -45.48 -15.72 19.86
CA LEU A 123 -46.24 -16.70 19.07
C LEU A 123 -45.79 -18.14 19.34
N MET A 124 -44.47 -18.41 19.45
CA MET A 124 -43.95 -19.71 19.79
C MET A 124 -44.42 -20.16 21.17
N LYS A 125 -44.41 -19.26 22.16
CA LYS A 125 -44.93 -19.55 23.51
C LYS A 125 -46.41 -19.92 23.45
N LYS A 126 -47.24 -19.19 22.72
CA LYS A 126 -48.64 -19.48 22.57
C LYS A 126 -48.86 -20.79 21.79
N LEU A 127 -48.08 -21.07 20.78
CA LEU A 127 -48.09 -22.30 20.01
C LEU A 127 -47.85 -23.53 20.92
N TYR A 128 -46.85 -23.39 21.83
CA TYR A 128 -46.55 -24.41 22.85
C TYR A 128 -47.72 -24.64 23.82
N GLU A 129 -48.36 -23.56 24.30
CA GLU A 129 -49.50 -23.65 25.21
C GLU A 129 -50.72 -24.31 24.52
N ASP A 130 -50.98 -24.00 23.25
CA ASP A 130 -52.07 -24.57 22.45
C ASP A 130 -51.80 -26.07 22.12
N ASN A 131 -50.55 -26.47 21.92
CA ASN A 131 -50.18 -27.88 21.72
C ASN A 131 -50.42 -28.70 23.00
N ILE A 132 -49.92 -28.22 24.18
CA ILE A 132 -50.13 -28.91 25.46
C ILE A 132 -51.60 -29.02 25.80
N SER A 133 -52.43 -28.02 25.50
CA SER A 133 -53.89 -28.05 25.75
C SER A 133 -54.67 -28.94 24.79
N GLY A 134 -53.98 -29.58 23.84
CA GLY A 134 -54.62 -30.45 22.81
C GLY A 134 -55.36 -29.73 21.72
N LYS A 135 -55.33 -28.41 21.64
CA LYS A 135 -55.95 -27.61 20.57
C LYS A 135 -55.19 -27.71 19.25
N LEU A 136 -53.87 -28.00 19.31
CA LEU A 136 -53.02 -28.14 18.17
C LEU A 136 -52.40 -29.53 18.15
N SER A 137 -52.38 -30.21 17.01
CA SER A 137 -51.71 -31.50 16.84
C SER A 137 -50.22 -31.34 16.74
N ASP A 138 -49.46 -32.34 17.22
CA ASP A 138 -47.96 -32.32 17.22
C ASP A 138 -47.40 -32.05 15.82
N LYS A 139 -47.95 -32.65 14.79
CA LYS A 139 -47.51 -32.44 13.40
C LYS A 139 -47.62 -30.98 12.96
N ARG A 140 -48.71 -30.30 13.37
CA ARG A 140 -48.87 -28.87 13.06
C ARG A 140 -48.02 -27.99 13.92
N PHE A 141 -47.81 -28.38 15.17
CA PHE A 141 -46.91 -27.71 16.10
C PHE A 141 -45.46 -27.70 15.56
N GLU A 142 -44.90 -28.86 15.20
CA GLU A 142 -43.57 -29.01 14.64
C GLU A 142 -43.40 -28.19 13.36
N PHE A 143 -44.36 -28.24 12.46
CA PHE A 143 -44.32 -27.45 11.22
C PHE A 143 -44.26 -25.95 11.50
N MET A 144 -45.20 -25.43 12.31
CA MET A 144 -45.27 -23.99 12.60
C MET A 144 -44.05 -23.52 13.44
N LEU A 145 -43.59 -24.35 14.35
CA LEU A 145 -42.37 -24.06 15.13
C LEU A 145 -41.17 -23.90 14.19
N SER A 146 -40.96 -24.86 13.28
CA SER A 146 -39.87 -24.80 12.30
C SER A 146 -39.92 -23.55 11.40
N GLU A 147 -41.14 -23.14 10.98
CA GLU A 147 -41.32 -21.90 10.21
C GLU A 147 -40.93 -20.65 11.02
N PHE A 148 -41.32 -20.58 12.28
CA PHE A 148 -40.97 -19.46 13.15
C PHE A 148 -39.50 -19.42 13.51
N GLU A 149 -38.88 -20.57 13.76
CA GLU A 149 -37.41 -20.69 13.99
C GLU A 149 -36.63 -20.23 12.74
N ASN A 150 -36.97 -20.69 11.56
CA ASN A 150 -36.31 -20.26 10.30
C ASN A 150 -36.50 -18.75 10.04
N GLU A 151 -37.66 -18.16 10.35
CA GLU A 151 -37.85 -16.72 10.25
C GLU A 151 -37.01 -15.99 11.26
N GLN A 152 -36.92 -16.48 12.50
CA GLN A 152 -36.09 -15.89 13.54
C GLN A 152 -34.60 -15.91 13.18
N ASP A 153 -34.07 -17.05 12.73
CA ASP A 153 -32.68 -17.19 12.28
C ASP A 153 -32.34 -16.20 11.15
N THR A 154 -33.28 -16.06 10.18
CA THR A 154 -33.11 -15.12 9.08
C THR A 154 -33.03 -13.66 9.56
N LEU A 155 -33.90 -13.30 10.52
CA LEU A 155 -33.90 -11.96 11.11
C LEU A 155 -32.65 -11.69 11.96
N GLU A 156 -32.17 -12.67 12.71
CA GLU A 156 -30.95 -12.56 13.51
C GLU A 156 -29.71 -12.34 12.64
N ILE A 157 -29.55 -13.11 11.57
CA ILE A 157 -28.48 -12.93 10.58
C ILE A 157 -28.58 -11.54 9.94
N SER A 158 -29.80 -11.09 9.60
CA SER A 158 -30.03 -9.75 9.04
C SER A 158 -29.59 -8.63 9.99
N MET A 159 -29.91 -8.78 11.29
CA MET A 159 -29.51 -7.82 12.32
C MET A 159 -28.00 -7.80 12.55
N GLU A 160 -27.34 -8.97 12.57
CA GLU A 160 -25.86 -9.05 12.70
C GLU A 160 -25.16 -8.36 11.53
N ASN A 161 -25.60 -8.62 10.30
CA ASN A 161 -25.06 -7.97 9.11
C ASN A 161 -25.26 -6.44 9.16
N ALA A 162 -26.44 -5.98 9.57
CA ALA A 162 -26.72 -4.56 9.71
C ALA A 162 -25.88 -3.89 10.81
N LYS A 163 -25.63 -4.57 11.93
CA LYS A 163 -24.75 -4.07 13.00
C LYS A 163 -23.30 -3.97 12.51
N ALA A 164 -22.79 -4.99 11.84
CA ALA A 164 -21.44 -4.99 11.29
C ALA A 164 -21.23 -3.86 10.26
N GLU A 165 -22.26 -3.58 9.44
CA GLU A 165 -22.21 -2.47 8.49
C GLU A 165 -22.20 -1.09 9.17
N ILE A 166 -23.00 -0.91 10.22
CA ILE A 166 -22.99 0.31 11.03
C ILE A 166 -21.61 0.51 11.68
N GLU A 167 -21.04 -0.53 12.29
CA GLU A 167 -19.72 -0.47 12.93
C GLU A 167 -18.63 -0.07 11.93
N LYS A 168 -18.69 -0.60 10.71
CA LYS A 168 -17.79 -0.22 9.63
C LYS A 168 -17.91 1.27 9.30
N TYR A 169 -19.13 1.79 9.11
CA TYR A 169 -19.34 3.22 8.81
C TYR A 169 -18.87 4.12 9.96
N GLU A 170 -19.14 3.74 11.21
CA GLU A 170 -18.71 4.52 12.39
C GLU A 170 -17.18 4.48 12.54
N SER A 171 -16.54 3.34 12.29
CA SER A 171 -15.08 3.19 12.31
C SER A 171 -14.40 4.06 11.24
N ASP A 172 -14.89 4.05 10.02
CA ASP A 172 -14.32 4.84 8.92
C ASP A 172 -14.43 6.34 9.22
N THR A 173 -15.55 6.79 9.81
CA THR A 173 -15.74 8.18 10.23
C THR A 173 -14.69 8.62 11.25
N VAL A 174 -14.49 7.83 12.29
CA VAL A 174 -13.50 8.12 13.34
C VAL A 174 -12.08 8.16 12.78
N ARG A 175 -11.76 7.30 11.81
CA ARG A 175 -10.43 7.25 11.17
C ARG A 175 -10.13 8.50 10.36
N ALA A 176 -11.09 8.97 9.57
CA ALA A 176 -10.89 10.19 8.77
C ALA A 176 -10.79 11.44 9.64
N ASP A 177 -11.64 11.56 10.65
CA ASP A 177 -11.59 12.70 11.59
C ASP A 177 -10.24 12.73 12.32
N LYS A 178 -9.72 11.59 12.78
CA LYS A 178 -8.38 11.47 13.38
C LYS A 178 -7.26 11.89 12.44
N PHE A 179 -7.35 11.54 11.15
CA PHE A 179 -6.37 11.96 10.17
C PHE A 179 -6.40 13.47 9.94
N ILE A 180 -7.57 14.07 9.85
CA ILE A 180 -7.74 15.53 9.72
C ILE A 180 -7.17 16.26 10.94
N GLU A 181 -7.45 15.77 12.15
CA GLU A 181 -6.87 16.32 13.39
C GLU A 181 -5.33 16.21 13.38
N LEU A 182 -4.80 15.07 12.93
CA LEU A 182 -3.36 14.86 12.79
C LEU A 182 -2.75 15.89 11.83
N VAL A 183 -3.33 16.07 10.64
CA VAL A 183 -2.87 17.06 9.66
C VAL A 183 -2.92 18.49 10.25
N LYS A 184 -4.00 18.87 10.94
CA LYS A 184 -4.14 20.20 11.55
C LYS A 184 -3.15 20.47 12.69
N ARG A 185 -2.60 19.42 13.31
CA ARG A 185 -1.58 19.53 14.37
C ARG A 185 -0.21 19.90 13.82
N TYR A 186 0.10 19.45 12.61
CA TYR A 186 1.38 19.73 11.96
C TYR A 186 1.26 20.95 11.04
N THR A 187 2.03 22.00 11.34
CA THR A 187 2.06 23.24 10.54
C THR A 187 3.29 23.34 9.65
N ASP A 188 4.33 22.56 9.94
CA ASP A 188 5.59 22.58 9.20
C ASP A 188 5.91 21.20 8.63
N PHE A 189 5.99 21.14 7.31
CA PHE A 189 6.35 19.97 6.51
C PHE A 189 7.67 20.19 5.76
N SER A 190 8.59 20.98 6.29
CA SER A 190 9.90 21.25 5.68
C SER A 190 10.83 20.04 5.79
N GLU A 191 10.80 19.33 6.92
CA GLU A 191 11.64 18.18 7.20
C GLU A 191 10.83 17.01 7.77
N LEU A 192 11.21 15.78 7.37
CA LEU A 192 10.62 14.56 7.90
C LEU A 192 11.20 14.25 9.28
N THR A 193 10.43 14.51 10.32
CA THR A 193 10.81 14.15 11.70
C THR A 193 10.39 12.73 12.06
N THR A 194 11.02 12.13 13.07
CA THR A 194 10.66 10.79 13.55
C THR A 194 9.23 10.72 14.09
N PRO A 195 8.75 11.69 14.90
CA PRO A 195 7.34 11.72 15.31
C PRO A 195 6.39 11.75 14.10
N MET A 196 6.63 12.65 13.13
CA MET A 196 5.83 12.74 11.91
C MET A 196 5.79 11.41 11.16
N LEU A 197 6.95 10.75 10.98
CA LEU A 197 7.01 9.46 10.32
C LEU A 197 6.14 8.39 11.02
N ASN A 198 6.19 8.32 12.35
CA ASN A 198 5.45 7.35 13.13
C ASN A 198 3.95 7.64 13.21
N GLU A 199 3.56 8.92 13.23
CA GLU A 199 2.17 9.32 13.32
C GLU A 199 1.45 9.25 11.96
N PHE A 200 2.16 9.56 10.85
CA PHE A 200 1.56 9.56 9.52
C PHE A 200 1.67 8.22 8.77
N VAL A 201 2.73 7.44 8.98
CA VAL A 201 3.03 6.29 8.13
C VAL A 201 2.81 4.96 8.87
N GLU A 202 1.92 4.14 8.33
CA GLU A 202 1.67 2.77 8.79
C GLU A 202 2.73 1.81 8.27
N LYS A 203 2.89 1.78 6.93
CA LYS A 203 3.86 0.93 6.24
C LYS A 203 4.22 1.48 4.87
N ILE A 204 5.38 1.06 4.38
CA ILE A 204 5.88 1.38 3.04
C ILE A 204 6.23 0.06 2.36
N LEU A 205 5.68 -0.18 1.17
CA LEU A 205 5.99 -1.34 0.34
C LEU A 205 6.89 -0.91 -0.81
N VAL A 206 7.97 -1.64 -1.02
CA VAL A 206 8.94 -1.37 -2.08
C VAL A 206 8.92 -2.55 -3.05
N HIS A 207 8.52 -2.28 -4.29
CA HIS A 207 8.48 -3.27 -5.36
C HIS A 207 9.85 -3.50 -6.00
N GLU A 208 9.97 -4.55 -6.80
CA GLU A 208 11.13 -4.76 -7.64
C GLU A 208 11.29 -3.62 -8.65
N ALA A 209 12.53 -3.26 -8.93
CA ALA A 209 12.79 -2.22 -9.92
C ALA A 209 12.66 -2.81 -11.34
N ASP A 210 11.84 -2.19 -12.17
CA ASP A 210 11.71 -2.49 -13.58
C ASP A 210 12.76 -1.74 -14.40
N TYR A 211 13.41 -2.45 -15.31
CA TYR A 211 14.41 -1.94 -16.25
C TYR A 211 13.98 -2.09 -17.72
N SER A 212 12.74 -2.52 -17.98
CA SER A 212 12.23 -2.79 -19.33
C SER A 212 12.28 -1.57 -20.25
N SER A 213 12.11 -0.36 -19.70
CA SER A 213 12.21 0.91 -20.42
C SER A 213 13.65 1.39 -20.66
N GLY A 214 14.68 0.64 -20.21
CA GLY A 214 16.08 1.05 -20.21
C GLY A 214 16.46 2.00 -19.07
N GLU A 215 15.50 2.41 -18.27
CA GLU A 215 15.68 3.17 -17.02
C GLU A 215 15.20 2.37 -15.83
N ARG A 216 15.76 2.66 -14.66
CA ARG A 216 15.28 2.05 -13.42
C ARG A 216 14.01 2.76 -12.96
N VAL A 217 12.88 2.09 -13.09
CA VAL A 217 11.60 2.51 -12.53
C VAL A 217 11.30 1.60 -11.33
N GLN A 218 10.90 2.17 -10.21
CA GLN A 218 10.57 1.40 -9.01
C GLN A 218 9.33 1.97 -8.37
N GLU A 219 8.33 1.12 -8.20
CA GLU A 219 7.10 1.48 -7.49
C GLU A 219 7.32 1.42 -5.99
N VAL A 220 6.79 2.42 -5.29
CA VAL A 220 6.81 2.51 -3.83
C VAL A 220 5.41 2.89 -3.37
N GLU A 221 4.80 2.03 -2.57
CA GLU A 221 3.49 2.29 -1.98
C GLU A 221 3.65 2.78 -0.55
N ILE A 222 3.02 3.89 -0.23
CA ILE A 222 3.03 4.46 1.12
C ILE A 222 1.62 4.38 1.68
N TYR A 223 1.48 3.65 2.78
CA TYR A 223 0.23 3.51 3.53
C TYR A 223 0.28 4.47 4.71
N LEU A 224 -0.69 5.37 4.75
CA LEU A 224 -0.82 6.35 5.82
C LEU A 224 -1.73 5.78 6.93
N ASN A 225 -1.40 6.13 8.17
CA ASN A 225 -2.22 5.80 9.33
C ASN A 225 -3.64 6.34 9.13
N PHE A 226 -4.63 5.58 9.55
CA PHE A 226 -6.06 5.89 9.48
C PHE A 226 -6.68 5.81 8.08
N ILE A 227 -5.96 6.15 6.99
CA ILE A 227 -6.53 6.26 5.63
C ILE A 227 -5.97 5.25 4.62
N GLY A 228 -4.91 4.51 5.01
CA GLY A 228 -4.29 3.51 4.13
C GLY A 228 -3.56 4.12 2.93
N LYS A 229 -3.59 3.43 1.78
CA LYS A 229 -3.05 3.96 0.52
C LYS A 229 -4.02 5.00 -0.03
N PHE A 230 -3.64 6.27 0.05
CA PHE A 230 -4.42 7.38 -0.47
C PHE A 230 -3.84 7.88 -1.79
N GLU A 231 -4.63 7.79 -2.85
CA GLU A 231 -4.25 8.30 -4.17
C GLU A 231 -4.81 9.72 -4.32
N LEU A 232 -3.90 10.68 -4.48
CA LEU A 232 -4.30 12.04 -4.80
C LEU A 232 -5.00 12.11 -6.16
N PRO A 233 -6.00 12.99 -6.33
CA PRO A 233 -6.54 13.25 -7.65
C PRO A 233 -5.40 13.68 -8.58
N VAL A 234 -5.29 13.00 -9.70
CA VAL A 234 -4.29 13.34 -10.73
C VAL A 234 -4.54 14.78 -11.15
N LYS A 235 -3.63 15.69 -10.82
CA LYS A 235 -3.62 17.01 -11.42
C LYS A 235 -3.13 16.81 -12.86
N GLU A 236 -3.89 17.29 -13.82
CA GLU A 236 -3.38 17.36 -15.19
C GLU A 236 -2.06 18.15 -15.16
N PRO A 237 -0.97 17.57 -15.67
CA PRO A 237 0.33 18.23 -15.64
C PRO A 237 0.25 19.54 -16.42
N THR A 238 0.82 20.59 -15.87
CA THR A 238 0.88 21.88 -16.55
C THR A 238 1.73 21.77 -17.81
N ALA A 239 1.49 22.65 -18.79
CA ALA A 239 2.27 22.70 -20.03
C ALA A 239 3.79 22.85 -19.77
N GLU A 240 4.16 23.53 -18.66
CA GLU A 240 5.55 23.70 -18.23
C GLU A 240 6.15 22.39 -17.72
N GLU A 241 5.40 21.62 -16.89
CA GLU A 241 5.83 20.32 -16.37
C GLU A 241 5.98 19.29 -17.49
N ILE A 242 5.07 19.31 -18.48
CA ILE A 242 5.18 18.45 -19.68
C ILE A 242 6.45 18.80 -20.45
N ALA A 243 6.71 20.09 -20.70
CA ALA A 243 7.88 20.53 -21.44
C ALA A 243 9.19 20.23 -20.71
N GLU A 244 9.23 20.34 -19.38
CA GLU A 244 10.38 19.98 -18.57
C GLU A 244 10.63 18.47 -18.59
N HIS A 245 9.58 17.66 -18.46
CA HIS A 245 9.65 16.21 -18.57
C HIS A 245 10.17 15.75 -19.95
N GLU A 246 9.71 16.36 -21.04
CA GLU A 246 10.19 16.07 -22.39
C GLU A 246 11.68 16.45 -22.57
N LYS A 247 12.10 17.61 -22.04
CA LYS A 247 13.52 18.01 -22.05
C LYS A 247 14.39 17.01 -21.27
N LEU A 248 13.91 16.57 -20.12
CA LEU A 248 14.61 15.59 -19.29
C LEU A 248 14.71 14.25 -20.02
N LYS A 249 13.63 13.79 -20.65
CA LYS A 249 13.58 12.55 -21.45
C LYS A 249 14.55 12.61 -22.63
N ALA A 250 14.58 13.73 -23.37
CA ALA A 250 15.52 13.93 -24.45
C ALA A 250 16.99 13.94 -23.99
N ARG A 251 17.28 14.58 -22.83
CA ARG A 251 18.64 14.58 -22.25
C ARG A 251 19.07 13.17 -21.83
N ARG A 252 18.17 12.38 -21.27
CA ARG A 252 18.42 10.98 -20.87
C ARG A 252 18.67 10.10 -22.08
N ALA A 253 17.86 10.22 -23.13
CA ALA A 253 18.03 9.49 -24.39
C ALA A 253 19.40 9.75 -25.03
N LYS A 254 19.85 11.01 -25.08
CA LYS A 254 21.21 11.38 -25.57
C LYS A 254 22.33 10.74 -24.73
N LYS A 255 22.16 10.71 -23.40
CA LYS A 255 23.12 10.06 -22.50
C LYS A 255 23.16 8.54 -22.68
N ALA A 256 22.01 7.90 -22.85
CA ALA A 256 21.91 6.46 -23.12
C ALA A 256 22.58 6.09 -24.45
N GLU A 257 22.36 6.88 -25.49
CA GLU A 257 23.01 6.69 -26.79
C GLU A 257 24.53 6.85 -26.71
N TYR A 258 25.00 7.88 -26.01
CA TYR A 258 26.44 8.06 -25.75
C TYR A 258 27.05 6.86 -25.03
N ASN A 259 26.41 6.36 -23.98
CA ASN A 259 26.86 5.20 -23.23
C ASN A 259 26.89 3.93 -24.10
N ARG A 260 25.88 3.72 -24.94
CA ARG A 260 25.82 2.60 -25.90
C ARG A 260 27.01 2.64 -26.86
N ARG A 261 27.27 3.80 -27.47
CA ARG A 261 28.42 4.00 -28.39
C ARG A 261 29.76 3.82 -27.68
N TYR A 262 29.87 4.28 -26.43
CA TYR A 262 31.06 4.10 -25.61
C TYR A 262 31.32 2.62 -25.31
N MET A 263 30.29 1.87 -24.90
CA MET A 263 30.39 0.44 -24.60
C MET A 263 30.72 -0.40 -25.85
N GLU A 264 30.17 -0.03 -27.01
CA GLU A 264 30.49 -0.68 -28.26
C GLU A 264 31.97 -0.47 -28.67
N LYS A 265 32.47 0.77 -28.57
CA LYS A 265 33.89 1.06 -28.80
C LYS A 265 34.79 0.30 -27.83
N ARG A 266 34.40 0.20 -26.57
CA ARG A 266 35.15 -0.55 -25.55
C ARG A 266 35.18 -2.03 -25.85
N ARG A 267 34.05 -2.64 -26.29
CA ARG A 267 33.99 -4.06 -26.69
C ARG A 267 34.90 -4.35 -27.89
N LYS A 268 34.87 -3.50 -28.92
CA LYS A 268 35.74 -3.64 -30.10
C LYS A 268 37.22 -3.56 -29.72
N ARG A 269 37.59 -2.66 -28.78
CA ARG A 269 38.97 -2.55 -28.30
C ARG A 269 39.43 -3.81 -27.56
N ILE A 270 38.62 -4.33 -26.64
CA ILE A 270 38.91 -5.55 -25.87
C ILE A 270 39.06 -6.76 -26.82
N ALA A 271 38.13 -6.91 -27.77
CA ALA A 271 38.24 -8.00 -28.76
C ALA A 271 39.50 -7.90 -29.64
N GLY A 272 39.91 -6.69 -30.00
CA GLY A 272 41.18 -6.51 -30.73
C GLY A 272 42.44 -6.79 -29.89
N GLU A 273 42.41 -6.50 -28.60
CA GLU A 273 43.47 -6.83 -27.66
C GLU A 273 43.56 -8.34 -27.43
N GLU A 274 42.46 -9.06 -27.34
CA GLU A 274 42.40 -10.52 -27.22
C GLU A 274 42.89 -11.24 -28.49
N GLN A 275 42.57 -10.72 -29.69
CA GLN A 275 43.10 -11.26 -30.95
C GLN A 275 44.62 -11.09 -31.04
N LYS A 276 45.15 -9.93 -30.72
CA LYS A 276 46.59 -9.70 -30.71
C LYS A 276 47.35 -10.59 -29.69
N SER A 277 46.76 -10.85 -28.53
CA SER A 277 47.36 -11.74 -27.51
C SER A 277 47.37 -13.19 -28.00
N LYS A 278 46.38 -13.64 -28.75
CA LYS A 278 46.32 -14.99 -29.35
C LYS A 278 47.34 -15.16 -30.48
N GLU A 279 47.55 -14.15 -31.32
CA GLU A 279 48.54 -14.18 -32.39
C GLU A 279 49.99 -14.25 -31.85
N VAL A 280 50.26 -13.62 -30.70
CA VAL A 280 51.60 -13.67 -30.05
C VAL A 280 51.84 -15.02 -29.42
N THR A 281 50.83 -15.78 -28.97
CA THR A 281 50.97 -17.10 -28.37
C THR A 281 51.05 -18.24 -29.39
N VAL A 282 50.75 -17.99 -30.66
CA VAL A 282 50.82 -19.00 -31.74
C VAL A 282 52.17 -18.93 -32.49
N ASN A 283 52.86 -17.80 -32.43
CA ASN A 283 54.13 -17.57 -33.16
C ASN A 283 55.38 -17.54 -32.25
N GLY A 284 55.27 -17.99 -31.01
CA GLY A 284 56.39 -18.21 -30.06
C GLY A 284 56.41 -19.67 -29.58
#